data_8603de10ecbdfb1d6fe2bc99be489a60
#
_entry.id   8603de10ecbdfb1d6fe2bc99be489a60
#
_cell.length_a   1.000
_cell.length_b   1.000
_cell.length_c   1.000
_cell.angle_alpha   90.00
_cell.angle_beta   90.00
_cell.angle_gamma   90.00
#
_symmetry.space_group_name_H-M   'P 1'
#
loop_
_entity.id
_entity.type
_entity.pdbx_description
1 polymer ?
#
loop_
_entity_poly.entity_id
_entity_poly.type
_entity_poly.pdbx_seq_one_letter_code
_entity_poly.pdbx_strand_id
1 'polypeptide(L)'
;MKSTTMKMYVLAIVSLILSVSGLCQAKTDEAAVRACLEEYMSGDGNRMEKAFHPSATMKYIDAKTNEFKDVPIADFIARIKASTTKPERKIEIVSTNIEGNAANGKIKIETGNVIMYDYMNMLKIDGEWKIVSKIFTRMDK
;
A
#
# COMPACT_ATOMS: atom_id res chain seq x y z
N MET A 1 20.16 35.20 36.88
CA MET A 1 20.82 34.75 35.64
C MET A 1 20.88 33.21 35.45
N LYS A 2 20.79 32.39 36.49
CA LYS A 2 20.80 30.91 36.33
C LYS A 2 19.52 30.29 35.78
N SER A 3 18.36 30.97 35.83
CA SER A 3 17.08 30.45 35.40
C SER A 3 16.84 30.48 33.87
N THR A 4 17.41 31.45 33.19
CA THR A 4 17.14 31.62 31.73
C THR A 4 17.93 30.63 30.88
N THR A 5 19.17 30.31 31.28
CA THR A 5 20.01 29.35 30.56
C THR A 5 19.47 27.92 30.68
N MET A 6 18.95 27.55 31.86
CA MET A 6 18.36 26.22 32.10
C MET A 6 17.08 26.02 31.28
N LYS A 7 16.26 27.07 31.11
CA LYS A 7 15.06 27.01 30.25
C LYS A 7 15.39 26.83 28.76
N MET A 8 16.50 27.43 28.29
CA MET A 8 16.95 27.25 26.90
C MET A 8 17.41 25.82 26.61
N TYR A 9 18.14 25.19 27.55
CA TYR A 9 18.58 23.80 27.37
C TYR A 9 17.39 22.80 27.37
N VAL A 10 16.36 23.05 28.20
CA VAL A 10 15.16 22.19 28.22
C VAL A 10 14.37 22.29 26.93
N LEU A 11 14.25 23.50 26.36
CA LEU A 11 13.59 23.68 25.05
C LEU A 11 14.35 23.01 23.91
N ALA A 12 15.69 23.08 23.91
CA ALA A 12 16.52 22.44 22.89
C ALA A 12 16.43 20.91 22.94
N ILE A 13 16.40 20.33 24.15
CA ILE A 13 16.27 18.88 24.33
C ILE A 13 14.89 18.39 23.91
N VAL A 14 13.82 19.13 24.20
CA VAL A 14 12.44 18.75 23.80
C VAL A 14 12.30 18.78 22.26
N SER A 15 12.89 19.77 21.57
CA SER A 15 12.82 19.83 20.09
C SER A 15 13.63 18.70 19.44
N LEU A 16 14.72 18.26 20.02
CA LEU A 16 15.55 17.17 19.52
C LEU A 16 14.85 15.81 19.67
N ILE A 17 14.16 15.58 20.79
CA ILE A 17 13.40 14.34 21.03
C ILE A 17 12.22 14.20 20.05
N LEU A 18 11.52 15.29 19.74
CA LEU A 18 10.44 15.29 18.76
C LEU A 18 10.92 14.94 17.33
N SER A 19 12.10 15.40 16.95
CA SER A 19 12.69 15.11 15.63
C SER A 19 13.07 13.63 15.46
N VAL A 20 13.63 13.02 16.50
CA VAL A 20 14.02 11.59 16.48
C VAL A 20 12.78 10.68 16.43
N SER A 21 11.72 11.04 17.13
CA SER A 21 10.46 10.27 17.13
C SER A 21 9.81 10.26 15.74
N GLY A 22 9.83 11.40 15.05
CA GLY A 22 9.25 11.50 13.69
C GLY A 22 10.01 10.65 12.66
N LEU A 23 11.33 10.60 12.71
CA LEU A 23 12.15 9.78 11.81
C LEU A 23 11.98 8.27 12.06
N CYS A 24 11.83 7.87 13.32
CA CYS A 24 11.58 6.48 13.69
C CYS A 24 10.20 6.03 13.18
N GLN A 25 9.18 6.85 13.37
CA GLN A 25 7.82 6.55 12.90
C GLN A 25 7.75 6.43 11.37
N ALA A 26 8.38 7.32 10.62
CA ALA A 26 8.40 7.27 9.16
C ALA A 26 9.03 5.97 8.63
N LYS A 27 10.12 5.49 9.24
CA LYS A 27 10.75 4.22 8.87
C LYS A 27 9.87 3.00 9.18
N THR A 28 9.16 3.02 10.32
CA THR A 28 8.24 1.94 10.68
C THR A 28 7.00 1.92 9.78
N ASP A 29 6.49 3.08 9.38
CA ASP A 29 5.35 3.17 8.46
C ASP A 29 5.73 2.71 7.05
N GLU A 30 6.90 3.05 6.53
CA GLU A 30 7.34 2.53 5.24
C GLU A 30 7.45 1.01 5.23
N ALA A 31 8.05 0.42 6.26
CA ALA A 31 8.14 -1.04 6.40
C ALA A 31 6.75 -1.69 6.48
N ALA A 32 5.81 -1.10 7.21
CA ALA A 32 4.45 -1.61 7.35
C ALA A 32 3.63 -1.48 6.05
N VAL A 33 3.77 -0.37 5.31
CA VAL A 33 3.16 -0.19 3.99
C VAL A 33 3.69 -1.25 3.02
N ARG A 34 5.01 -1.45 2.95
CA ARG A 34 5.61 -2.49 2.10
C ARG A 34 5.13 -3.88 2.47
N ALA A 35 5.08 -4.22 3.75
CA ALA A 35 4.58 -5.52 4.22
C ALA A 35 3.11 -5.75 3.80
N CYS A 36 2.26 -4.74 3.89
CA CYS A 36 0.88 -4.82 3.42
C CYS A 36 0.80 -5.05 1.89
N LEU A 37 1.65 -4.37 1.09
CA LEU A 37 1.73 -4.60 -0.35
C LEU A 37 2.25 -6.00 -0.68
N GLU A 38 3.19 -6.54 0.09
CA GLU A 38 3.72 -7.91 -0.07
C GLU A 38 2.66 -8.98 0.21
N GLU A 39 1.74 -8.74 1.16
CA GLU A 39 0.57 -9.61 1.36
C GLU A 39 -0.29 -9.67 0.10
N TYR A 40 -0.54 -8.54 -0.54
CA TYR A 40 -1.23 -8.49 -1.84
C TYR A 40 -0.44 -9.22 -2.94
N MET A 41 0.87 -8.97 -3.05
CA MET A 41 1.74 -9.53 -4.09
C MET A 41 1.91 -11.05 -3.97
N SER A 42 1.60 -11.64 -2.84
CA SER A 42 1.71 -13.09 -2.60
C SER A 42 0.93 -13.95 -3.59
N GLY A 43 -0.17 -13.40 -4.16
CA GLY A 43 -1.09 -14.14 -5.01
C GLY A 43 -1.90 -15.22 -4.26
N ASP A 44 -1.77 -15.29 -2.95
CA ASP A 44 -2.60 -16.12 -2.07
C ASP A 44 -3.82 -15.34 -1.60
N GLY A 45 -5.02 -15.84 -1.91
CA GLY A 45 -6.26 -15.11 -1.63
C GLY A 45 -6.49 -14.82 -0.14
N ASN A 46 -6.02 -15.69 0.78
CA ASN A 46 -6.17 -15.46 2.22
C ASN A 46 -5.21 -14.37 2.73
N ARG A 47 -3.99 -14.33 2.18
CA ARG A 47 -3.03 -13.26 2.47
C ARG A 47 -3.48 -11.94 1.87
N MET A 48 -3.93 -11.96 0.61
CA MET A 48 -4.46 -10.77 -0.06
C MET A 48 -5.65 -10.16 0.70
N GLU A 49 -6.56 -10.97 1.21
CA GLU A 49 -7.70 -10.51 2.02
C GLU A 49 -7.27 -9.70 3.24
N LYS A 50 -6.15 -10.06 3.88
CA LYS A 50 -5.61 -9.31 5.03
C LYS A 50 -5.07 -7.93 4.65
N ALA A 51 -4.58 -7.78 3.42
CA ALA A 51 -4.04 -6.51 2.94
C ALA A 51 -5.14 -5.47 2.67
N PHE A 52 -6.35 -5.90 2.31
CA PHE A 52 -7.43 -5.00 1.95
C PHE A 52 -8.35 -4.67 3.12
N HIS A 53 -8.88 -3.45 3.13
CA HIS A 53 -10.06 -3.13 3.93
C HIS A 53 -11.29 -3.80 3.29
N PRO A 54 -12.25 -4.33 4.10
CA PRO A 54 -13.41 -5.03 3.53
C PRO A 54 -14.26 -4.22 2.55
N SER A 55 -14.30 -2.89 2.72
CA SER A 55 -15.04 -1.98 1.81
C SER A 55 -14.24 -1.54 0.59
N ALA A 56 -13.03 -2.06 0.38
CA ALA A 56 -12.19 -1.67 -0.75
C ALA A 56 -12.84 -2.05 -2.09
N THR A 57 -12.54 -1.26 -3.12
CA THR A 57 -12.98 -1.52 -4.50
C THR A 57 -11.79 -1.55 -5.45
N MET A 58 -11.97 -2.24 -6.55
CA MET A 58 -11.05 -2.27 -7.68
C MET A 58 -11.70 -1.61 -8.88
N LYS A 59 -11.07 -0.57 -9.42
CA LYS A 59 -11.58 0.19 -10.57
C LYS A 59 -10.62 0.10 -11.74
N TYR A 60 -11.15 -0.09 -12.94
CA TYR A 60 -10.33 -0.18 -14.15
C TYR A 60 -11.17 0.04 -15.42
N ILE A 61 -10.47 0.27 -16.51
CA ILE A 61 -11.07 0.21 -17.84
C ILE A 61 -10.81 -1.20 -18.41
N ASP A 62 -11.86 -1.91 -18.75
CA ASP A 62 -11.76 -3.22 -19.40
C ASP A 62 -11.10 -3.06 -20.78
N ALA A 63 -9.99 -3.75 -21.01
CA ALA A 63 -9.21 -3.60 -22.24
C ALA A 63 -9.91 -4.12 -23.50
N LYS A 64 -10.93 -4.98 -23.37
CA LYS A 64 -11.67 -5.56 -24.50
C LYS A 64 -12.89 -4.75 -24.85
N THR A 65 -13.63 -4.26 -23.84
CA THR A 65 -14.89 -3.56 -24.04
C THR A 65 -14.77 -2.05 -23.94
N ASN A 66 -13.61 -1.55 -23.45
CA ASN A 66 -13.36 -0.14 -23.12
C ASN A 66 -14.37 0.44 -22.11
N GLU A 67 -14.97 -0.41 -21.29
CA GLU A 67 -15.92 0.00 -20.28
C GLU A 67 -15.26 0.21 -18.93
N PHE A 68 -15.75 1.21 -18.19
CA PHE A 68 -15.40 1.39 -16.79
C PHE A 68 -15.99 0.25 -15.94
N LYS A 69 -15.18 -0.32 -15.10
CA LYS A 69 -15.58 -1.35 -14.12
C LYS A 69 -15.26 -0.86 -12.70
N ASP A 70 -16.20 -1.08 -11.80
CA ASP A 70 -16.07 -0.88 -10.36
C ASP A 70 -16.49 -2.16 -9.65
N VAL A 71 -15.55 -2.86 -9.06
CA VAL A 71 -15.72 -4.21 -8.53
C VAL A 71 -15.39 -4.21 -7.05
N PRO A 72 -16.27 -4.73 -6.16
CA PRO A 72 -15.94 -4.98 -4.78
C PRO A 72 -14.69 -5.87 -4.68
N ILE A 73 -13.77 -5.52 -3.78
CA ILE A 73 -12.53 -6.28 -3.63
C ILE A 73 -12.79 -7.74 -3.21
N ALA A 74 -13.87 -7.97 -2.46
CA ALA A 74 -14.28 -9.30 -2.05
C ALA A 74 -14.50 -10.24 -3.24
N ASP A 75 -15.11 -9.75 -4.34
CA ASP A 75 -15.36 -10.54 -5.54
C ASP A 75 -14.05 -10.88 -6.27
N PHE A 76 -13.09 -9.95 -6.27
CA PHE A 76 -11.75 -10.20 -6.81
C PHE A 76 -11.02 -11.28 -6.00
N ILE A 77 -11.02 -11.16 -4.68
CA ILE A 77 -10.37 -12.11 -3.77
C ILE A 77 -11.02 -13.50 -3.87
N ALA A 78 -12.36 -13.57 -3.96
CA ALA A 78 -13.08 -14.83 -4.14
C ALA A 78 -12.63 -15.54 -5.43
N ARG A 79 -12.46 -14.81 -6.54
CA ARG A 79 -11.94 -15.37 -7.81
C ARG A 79 -10.51 -15.91 -7.65
N ILE A 80 -9.63 -15.18 -6.92
CA ILE A 80 -8.27 -15.64 -6.66
C ILE A 80 -8.27 -16.92 -5.81
N LYS A 81 -9.10 -16.99 -4.77
CA LYS A 81 -9.23 -18.18 -3.92
C LYS A 81 -9.76 -19.41 -4.71
N ALA A 82 -10.66 -19.20 -5.65
CA ALA A 82 -11.23 -20.25 -6.47
C ALA A 82 -10.29 -20.70 -7.62
N SER A 83 -9.27 -19.92 -7.95
CA SER A 83 -8.37 -20.24 -9.06
C SER A 83 -7.43 -21.39 -8.70
N THR A 84 -7.41 -22.42 -9.55
CA THR A 84 -6.48 -23.55 -9.48
C THR A 84 -5.16 -23.28 -10.19
N THR A 85 -5.09 -22.22 -11.01
CA THR A 85 -3.90 -21.86 -11.77
C THR A 85 -3.20 -20.67 -11.14
N LYS A 86 -1.89 -20.81 -10.92
CA LYS A 86 -1.01 -19.71 -10.48
C LYS A 86 -0.03 -19.41 -11.61
N PRO A 87 -0.32 -18.43 -12.48
CA PRO A 87 0.60 -18.06 -13.54
C PRO A 87 1.91 -17.55 -12.96
N GLU A 88 3.00 -17.84 -13.63
CA GLU A 88 4.29 -17.24 -13.29
C GLU A 88 4.23 -15.73 -13.47
N ARG A 89 4.69 -15.00 -12.44
CA ARG A 89 4.63 -13.55 -12.40
C ARG A 89 5.91 -12.97 -11.83
N LYS A 90 6.43 -11.95 -12.49
CA LYS A 90 7.43 -11.08 -11.90
C LYS A 90 6.70 -9.86 -11.33
N ILE A 91 6.84 -9.62 -10.03
CA ILE A 91 6.13 -8.56 -9.33
C ILE A 91 7.14 -7.72 -8.54
N GLU A 92 7.01 -6.40 -8.65
CA GLU A 92 7.88 -5.47 -7.92
C GLU A 92 7.10 -4.24 -7.43
N ILE A 93 7.46 -3.74 -6.26
CA ILE A 93 7.02 -2.43 -5.76
C ILE A 93 7.90 -1.38 -6.45
N VAL A 94 7.30 -0.59 -7.33
CA VAL A 94 7.99 0.47 -8.08
C VAL A 94 8.24 1.69 -7.20
N SER A 95 7.24 2.08 -6.42
CA SER A 95 7.32 3.22 -5.50
C SER A 95 6.29 3.14 -4.39
N THR A 96 6.58 3.80 -3.29
CA THR A 96 5.67 4.09 -2.18
C THR A 96 5.78 5.56 -1.82
N ASN A 97 4.65 6.20 -1.49
CA ASN A 97 4.60 7.55 -0.93
C ASN A 97 3.71 7.52 0.31
N ILE A 98 4.15 8.14 1.39
CA ILE A 98 3.46 8.11 2.68
C ILE A 98 3.42 9.51 3.25
N GLU A 99 2.22 9.97 3.62
CA GLU A 99 1.99 11.23 4.31
C GLU A 99 0.98 10.99 5.45
N GLY A 100 1.43 11.10 6.69
CA GLY A 100 0.60 10.87 7.86
C GLY A 100 -0.01 9.47 7.87
N ASN A 101 -1.33 9.38 7.81
CA ASN A 101 -2.10 8.13 7.81
C ASN A 101 -2.55 7.68 6.41
N ALA A 102 -2.05 8.30 5.35
CA ALA A 102 -2.36 7.95 3.96
C ALA A 102 -1.10 7.56 3.20
N ALA A 103 -1.22 6.59 2.31
CA ALA A 103 -0.14 6.13 1.46
C ALA A 103 -0.63 5.73 0.06
N ASN A 104 0.30 5.73 -0.89
CA ASN A 104 0.10 5.19 -2.23
C ASN A 104 1.25 4.24 -2.58
N GLY A 105 0.93 3.07 -3.11
CA GLY A 105 1.89 2.10 -3.63
C GLY A 105 1.67 1.87 -5.12
N LYS A 106 2.74 1.89 -5.92
CA LYS A 106 2.73 1.49 -7.32
C LYS A 106 3.43 0.14 -7.47
N ILE A 107 2.74 -0.82 -8.07
CA ILE A 107 3.24 -2.18 -8.28
C ILE A 107 3.25 -2.48 -9.78
N LYS A 108 4.33 -3.07 -10.26
CA LYS A 108 4.44 -3.61 -11.61
C LYS A 108 4.33 -5.12 -11.57
N ILE A 109 3.50 -5.69 -12.44
CA ILE A 109 3.30 -7.12 -12.59
C ILE A 109 3.54 -7.49 -14.05
N GLU A 110 4.45 -8.41 -14.29
CA GLU A 110 4.69 -8.99 -15.61
C GLU A 110 4.29 -10.45 -15.60
N THR A 111 3.46 -10.86 -16.56
CA THR A 111 3.04 -12.25 -16.75
C THR A 111 2.81 -12.53 -18.23
N GLY A 112 3.50 -13.54 -18.76
CA GLY A 112 3.48 -13.82 -20.21
C GLY A 112 3.78 -12.56 -21.04
N ASN A 113 2.88 -12.22 -21.94
CA ASN A 113 2.99 -11.05 -22.83
C ASN A 113 2.30 -9.80 -22.27
N VAL A 114 1.96 -9.78 -20.97
CA VAL A 114 1.20 -8.69 -20.34
C VAL A 114 2.04 -7.99 -19.29
N ILE A 115 1.92 -6.67 -19.25
CA ILE A 115 2.41 -5.82 -18.15
C ILE A 115 1.18 -5.14 -17.52
N MET A 116 1.09 -5.19 -16.20
CA MET A 116 0.10 -4.45 -15.43
C MET A 116 0.80 -3.48 -14.48
N TYR A 117 0.20 -2.32 -14.30
CA TYR A 117 0.56 -1.38 -13.23
C TYR A 117 -0.65 -1.22 -12.32
N ASP A 118 -0.46 -1.61 -11.08
CA ASP A 118 -1.44 -1.45 -10.01
C ASP A 118 -1.08 -0.23 -9.16
N TYR A 119 -2.07 0.60 -8.85
CA TYR A 119 -1.97 1.72 -7.92
C TYR A 119 -2.86 1.42 -6.72
N MET A 120 -2.23 1.33 -5.55
CA MET A 120 -2.88 1.00 -4.29
C MET A 120 -2.96 2.25 -3.44
N ASN A 121 -4.18 2.71 -3.13
CA ASN A 121 -4.39 3.73 -2.12
C ASN A 121 -4.61 3.05 -0.77
N MET A 122 -3.92 3.53 0.24
CA MET A 122 -3.85 2.91 1.55
C MET A 122 -4.15 3.92 2.65
N LEU A 123 -4.76 3.45 3.72
CA LEU A 123 -4.96 4.20 4.95
C LEU A 123 -4.47 3.40 6.15
N LYS A 124 -3.96 4.10 7.15
CA LYS A 124 -3.65 3.54 8.46
C LYS A 124 -4.91 3.59 9.32
N ILE A 125 -5.52 2.43 9.54
CA ILE A 125 -6.78 2.25 10.26
C ILE A 125 -6.49 1.45 11.52
N ASP A 126 -6.80 2.00 12.69
CA ASP A 126 -6.55 1.36 13.99
C ASP A 126 -5.10 0.86 14.15
N GLY A 127 -4.14 1.64 13.64
CA GLY A 127 -2.71 1.33 13.70
C GLY A 127 -2.21 0.39 12.59
N GLU A 128 -3.07 -0.15 11.74
CA GLU A 128 -2.72 -1.06 10.64
C GLU A 128 -2.90 -0.41 9.26
N TRP A 129 -1.95 -0.61 8.36
CA TRP A 129 -2.10 -0.18 6.98
C TRP A 129 -2.98 -1.15 6.19
N LYS A 130 -4.01 -0.59 5.51
CA LYS A 130 -4.95 -1.34 4.67
C LYS A 130 -5.08 -0.68 3.30
N ILE A 131 -5.17 -1.49 2.25
CA ILE A 131 -5.51 -1.02 0.91
C ILE A 131 -7.01 -0.74 0.89
N VAL A 132 -7.39 0.50 0.57
CA VAL A 132 -8.80 0.94 0.53
C VAL A 132 -9.33 1.12 -0.90
N SER A 133 -8.43 1.21 -1.87
CA SER A 133 -8.79 1.32 -3.29
C SER A 133 -7.64 0.82 -4.16
N LYS A 134 -7.99 0.10 -5.21
CA LYS A 134 -7.07 -0.33 -6.26
C LYS A 134 -7.55 0.19 -7.60
N ILE A 135 -6.66 0.81 -8.37
CA ILE A 135 -6.86 0.99 -9.81
C ILE A 135 -5.72 0.32 -10.55
N PHE A 136 -5.95 -0.10 -11.78
CA PHE A 136 -4.89 -0.69 -12.58
C PHE A 136 -5.07 -0.45 -14.08
N THR A 137 -3.96 -0.56 -14.79
CA THR A 137 -3.95 -0.64 -16.25
C THR A 137 -3.25 -1.92 -16.69
N ARG A 138 -3.65 -2.41 -17.85
CA ARG A 138 -3.08 -3.57 -18.51
C ARG A 138 -2.59 -3.17 -19.90
N MET A 139 -1.39 -3.60 -20.26
CA MET A 139 -0.79 -3.37 -21.56
C MET A 139 -0.20 -4.68 -22.09
N ASP A 140 -0.27 -4.90 -23.39
CA ASP A 140 0.47 -5.96 -24.04
C ASP A 140 1.93 -5.51 -24.30
N LYS A 141 2.90 -6.45 -24.21
CA LYS A 141 4.32 -6.19 -24.49
C LYS A 141 4.59 -6.03 -25.97
#